data_321a7ad78cb6d338bd5d8a47b0e917f8
#
_entry.id   321a7ad78cb6d338bd5d8a47b0e917f8
#
_cell.length_a   1.000
_cell.length_b   1.000
_cell.length_c   1.000
_cell.angle_alpha   90.00
_cell.angle_beta   90.00
_cell.angle_gamma   90.00
#
_symmetry.space_group_name_H-M   'P 1'
#
loop_
_entity.id
_entity.type
_entity.pdbx_description
1 polymer ?
#
loop_
_entity_poly.entity_id
_entity_poly.type
_entity_poly.pdbx_seq_one_letter_code
_entity_poly.pdbx_strand_id
1 'polypeptide(L)'
;GDEKENLEKLKDQLGLTKEVSFIYKSNEQEKLGLLEKSDIFIMPSIIYKKSIEGFGISFIEAASYGKPSIGGIYGGEADAIINGKTGYLCDGNDLNALYETSLKILDNDCYKKLGVNALEFSKDFKWEIIIKKYIKLI
;
A
#
# COMPACT_ATOMS: atom_id res chain seq x y z
N GLY A 1 -0.32 17.40 5.29
CA GLY A 1 -1.25 17.09 6.37
C GLY A 1 -0.76 17.70 7.69
N ASP A 2 -1.55 17.60 8.73
CA ASP A 2 -1.31 18.26 10.01
C ASP A 2 -0.06 17.73 10.73
N GLU A 3 0.32 16.49 10.44
CA GLU A 3 1.49 15.83 11.05
C GLU A 3 2.84 16.16 10.38
N LYS A 4 2.87 16.98 9.34
CA LYS A 4 4.07 17.27 8.57
C LYS A 4 5.26 17.66 9.45
N GLU A 5 5.08 18.67 10.29
CA GLU A 5 6.16 19.19 11.14
C GLU A 5 6.64 18.16 12.18
N ASN A 6 5.69 17.39 12.73
CA ASN A 6 6.00 16.32 13.70
C ASN A 6 6.82 15.20 13.04
N LEU A 7 6.46 14.80 11.84
CA LEU A 7 7.17 13.76 11.09
C LEU A 7 8.57 14.23 10.65
N GLU A 8 8.74 15.48 10.23
CA GLU A 8 10.06 16.03 9.91
C GLU A 8 10.96 16.06 11.14
N LYS A 9 10.46 16.51 12.28
CA LYS A 9 11.22 16.48 13.55
C LYS A 9 11.58 15.06 13.96
N LEU A 10 10.66 14.11 13.84
CA LEU A 10 10.92 12.71 14.18
C LEU A 10 12.01 12.11 13.28
N LYS A 11 11.95 12.37 11.99
CA LYS A 11 12.99 11.94 11.03
C LYS A 11 14.37 12.44 11.45
N ASP A 12 14.48 13.73 11.83
CA ASP A 12 15.74 14.33 12.23
C ASP A 12 16.23 13.76 13.59
N GLN A 13 15.33 13.58 14.56
CA GLN A 13 15.65 12.95 15.85
C GLN A 13 16.17 11.53 15.71
N LEU A 14 15.66 10.77 14.72
CA LEU A 14 16.09 9.41 14.43
C LEU A 14 17.32 9.34 13.52
N GLY A 15 17.84 10.47 13.04
CA GLY A 15 18.99 10.53 12.13
C GLY A 15 18.72 9.98 10.73
N LEU A 16 17.45 9.90 10.30
CA LEU A 16 17.01 9.28 9.05
C LEU A 16 16.87 10.27 7.88
N THR A 17 17.65 11.35 7.88
CA THR A 17 17.58 12.42 6.88
C THR A 17 17.89 11.98 5.46
N LYS A 18 18.73 10.93 5.30
CA LYS A 18 19.10 10.38 3.98
C LYS A 18 18.17 9.24 3.54
N GLU A 19 17.62 8.52 4.49
CA GLU A 19 16.81 7.31 4.29
C GLU A 19 15.35 7.63 4.06
N VAL A 20 14.83 8.73 4.64
CA VAL A 20 13.42 9.12 4.56
C VAL A 20 13.27 10.42 3.78
N SER A 21 12.47 10.38 2.72
CA SER A 21 12.10 11.54 1.92
C SER A 21 10.61 11.82 2.00
N PHE A 22 10.22 13.06 2.28
CA PHE A 22 8.83 13.51 2.27
C PHE A 22 8.50 14.22 0.96
N ILE A 23 7.44 13.78 0.29
CA ILE A 23 6.93 14.39 -0.94
C ILE A 23 5.54 14.95 -0.64
N TYR A 24 5.44 16.26 -0.54
CA TYR A 24 4.21 16.94 -0.10
C TYR A 24 3.28 17.34 -1.24
N LYS A 25 3.81 17.48 -2.44
CA LYS A 25 3.04 17.81 -3.65
C LYS A 25 3.60 16.96 -4.77
N SER A 26 2.82 16.01 -5.22
CA SER A 26 3.14 15.20 -6.40
C SER A 26 2.03 15.34 -7.43
N ASN A 27 2.41 15.41 -8.68
CA ASN A 27 1.49 15.21 -9.80
C ASN A 27 1.36 13.71 -10.10
N GLU A 28 0.47 13.37 -11.02
CA GLU A 28 0.21 11.97 -11.38
C GLU A 28 1.46 11.26 -11.91
N GLN A 29 2.25 11.92 -12.76
CA GLN A 29 3.48 11.34 -13.31
C GLN A 29 4.53 11.07 -12.24
N GLU A 30 4.69 11.96 -11.27
CA GLU A 30 5.60 11.77 -10.14
C GLU A 30 5.15 10.61 -9.27
N LYS A 31 3.84 10.48 -8.99
CA LYS A 31 3.28 9.35 -8.25
C LYS A 31 3.57 8.03 -8.97
N LEU A 32 3.31 7.95 -10.26
CA LEU A 32 3.57 6.76 -11.06
C LEU A 32 5.06 6.42 -11.09
N GLY A 33 5.94 7.42 -11.24
CA GLY A 33 7.39 7.22 -11.19
C GLY A 33 7.90 6.73 -9.83
N LEU A 34 7.24 7.10 -8.72
CA LEU A 34 7.54 6.56 -7.40
C LEU A 34 7.10 5.10 -7.27
N LEU A 35 5.90 4.78 -7.74
CA LEU A 35 5.43 3.39 -7.77
C LEU A 35 6.34 2.50 -8.62
N GLU A 36 6.79 2.98 -9.78
CA GLU A 36 7.68 2.23 -10.65
C GLU A 36 9.01 1.87 -9.95
N LYS A 37 9.58 2.81 -9.20
CA LYS A 37 10.88 2.67 -8.52
C LYS A 37 10.81 1.98 -7.17
N SER A 38 9.64 1.89 -6.54
CA SER A 38 9.49 1.25 -5.23
C SER A 38 9.55 -0.28 -5.33
N ASP A 39 9.89 -0.94 -4.24
CA ASP A 39 9.82 -2.40 -4.11
C ASP A 39 8.51 -2.85 -3.48
N ILE A 40 8.00 -2.09 -2.52
CA ILE A 40 6.76 -2.36 -1.79
C ILE A 40 5.96 -1.06 -1.59
N PHE A 41 4.66 -1.21 -1.38
CA PHE A 41 3.74 -0.13 -1.01
C PHE A 41 3.20 -0.37 0.39
N ILE A 42 3.27 0.63 1.29
CA ILE A 42 2.86 0.48 2.69
C ILE A 42 1.85 1.57 3.04
N MET A 43 0.63 1.16 3.39
CA MET A 43 -0.42 2.06 3.89
C MET A 43 -1.30 1.30 4.91
N PRO A 44 -0.79 1.01 6.12
CA PRO A 44 -1.51 0.26 7.15
C PRO A 44 -2.53 1.17 7.83
N SER A 45 -3.69 1.35 7.18
CA SER A 45 -4.74 2.23 7.66
C SER A 45 -5.29 1.76 9.01
N ILE A 46 -5.65 2.72 9.84
CA ILE A 46 -6.29 2.50 11.14
C ILE A 46 -7.65 3.18 11.16
N ILE A 47 -8.50 2.79 12.09
CA ILE A 47 -9.73 3.54 12.35
C ILE A 47 -9.33 4.80 13.12
N TYR A 48 -9.54 5.96 12.51
CA TYR A 48 -9.31 7.24 13.16
C TYR A 48 -10.61 8.02 13.25
N LYS A 49 -11.09 8.26 14.47
CA LYS A 49 -12.43 8.83 14.74
C LYS A 49 -13.51 7.99 14.06
N LYS A 50 -14.14 8.49 12.98
CA LYS A 50 -15.14 7.79 12.17
C LYS A 50 -14.65 7.51 10.75
N SER A 51 -13.37 7.76 10.49
CA SER A 51 -12.76 7.52 9.18
C SER A 51 -12.17 6.11 9.12
N ILE A 52 -12.47 5.41 8.05
CA ILE A 52 -11.98 4.07 7.76
C ILE A 52 -11.65 4.00 6.26
N GLU A 53 -10.63 3.22 5.88
CA GLU A 53 -10.36 2.98 4.46
C GLU A 53 -11.52 2.19 3.83
N GLY A 54 -12.06 2.71 2.72
CA GLY A 54 -13.23 2.11 2.08
C GLY A 54 -12.88 0.84 1.29
N PHE A 55 -11.88 0.93 0.43
CA PHE A 55 -11.42 -0.18 -0.42
C PHE A 55 -9.89 -0.14 -0.61
N GLY A 56 -9.33 1.08 -0.74
CA GLY A 56 -7.90 1.25 -0.96
C GLY A 56 -7.48 1.12 -2.43
N ILE A 57 -8.03 1.98 -3.30
CA ILE A 57 -7.67 2.03 -4.73
C ILE A 57 -6.15 2.11 -4.92
N SER A 58 -5.44 2.80 -4.01
CA SER A 58 -3.98 2.93 -4.03
C SER A 58 -3.24 1.59 -3.99
N PHE A 59 -3.82 0.56 -3.35
CA PHE A 59 -3.26 -0.80 -3.36
C PHE A 59 -3.37 -1.44 -4.74
N ILE A 60 -4.48 -1.22 -5.44
CA ILE A 60 -4.66 -1.72 -6.82
C ILE A 60 -3.75 -0.96 -7.79
N GLU A 61 -3.57 0.35 -7.59
CA GLU A 61 -2.59 1.14 -8.35
C GLU A 61 -1.18 0.57 -8.16
N ALA A 62 -0.73 0.36 -6.92
CA ALA A 62 0.56 -0.25 -6.61
C ALA A 62 0.69 -1.67 -7.21
N ALA A 63 -0.35 -2.48 -7.08
CA ALA A 63 -0.41 -3.83 -7.66
C ALA A 63 -0.27 -3.81 -9.19
N SER A 64 -0.80 -2.81 -9.88
CA SER A 64 -0.67 -2.65 -11.33
C SER A 64 0.75 -2.38 -11.80
N TYR A 65 1.63 -1.94 -10.89
CA TYR A 65 3.08 -1.80 -11.08
C TYR A 65 3.87 -3.00 -10.52
N GLY A 66 3.18 -4.08 -10.16
CA GLY A 66 3.81 -5.26 -9.57
C GLY A 66 4.37 -5.02 -8.17
N LYS A 67 3.82 -4.05 -7.43
CA LYS A 67 4.25 -3.75 -6.07
C LYS A 67 3.33 -4.43 -5.07
N PRO A 68 3.84 -5.37 -4.26
CA PRO A 68 3.08 -5.95 -3.20
C PRO A 68 2.87 -4.90 -2.09
N SER A 69 1.81 -5.06 -1.32
CA SER A 69 1.42 -4.04 -0.36
C SER A 69 1.37 -4.57 1.07
N ILE A 70 1.58 -3.67 2.05
CA ILE A 70 1.20 -3.88 3.44
C ILE A 70 0.04 -2.93 3.73
N GLY A 71 -1.13 -3.50 4.04
CA GLY A 71 -2.36 -2.79 4.39
C GLY A 71 -2.78 -3.02 5.84
N GLY A 72 -3.78 -2.27 6.30
CA GLY A 72 -4.42 -2.44 7.60
C GLY A 72 -5.42 -3.60 7.61
N ILE A 73 -5.93 -3.93 8.82
CA ILE A 73 -6.92 -5.00 9.01
C ILE A 73 -8.33 -4.49 9.32
N TYR A 74 -8.51 -3.17 9.45
CA TYR A 74 -9.75 -2.60 9.96
C TYR A 74 -10.69 -2.05 8.89
N GLY A 75 -10.22 -1.89 7.65
CA GLY A 75 -10.96 -1.32 6.54
C GLY A 75 -11.19 -2.29 5.39
N GLY A 76 -11.42 -1.75 4.20
CA GLY A 76 -11.64 -2.50 2.98
C GLY A 76 -10.36 -3.02 2.31
N GLU A 77 -9.19 -2.91 2.95
CA GLU A 77 -7.91 -3.34 2.40
C GLU A 77 -7.87 -4.83 2.06
N ALA A 78 -8.65 -5.66 2.79
CA ALA A 78 -8.76 -7.10 2.53
C ALA A 78 -9.40 -7.42 1.17
N ASP A 79 -10.12 -6.48 0.57
CA ASP A 79 -10.67 -6.62 -0.78
C ASP A 79 -9.64 -6.25 -1.86
N ALA A 80 -8.64 -5.43 -1.50
CA ALA A 80 -7.57 -4.98 -2.39
C ALA A 80 -6.26 -5.76 -2.22
N ILE A 81 -6.10 -6.50 -1.11
CA ILE A 81 -4.89 -7.28 -0.80
C ILE A 81 -5.28 -8.71 -0.41
N ILE A 82 -4.82 -9.69 -1.16
CA ILE A 82 -4.93 -11.10 -0.77
C ILE A 82 -3.77 -11.42 0.17
N ASN A 83 -4.05 -11.52 1.48
CA ASN A 83 -3.03 -11.71 2.52
C ASN A 83 -2.16 -12.95 2.26
N GLY A 84 -0.84 -12.77 2.25
CA GLY A 84 0.16 -13.80 1.96
C GLY A 84 0.30 -14.16 0.48
N LYS A 85 -0.47 -13.52 -0.43
CA LYS A 85 -0.42 -13.79 -1.87
C LYS A 85 -0.05 -12.57 -2.70
N THR A 86 -0.69 -11.41 -2.46
CA THR A 86 -0.41 -10.16 -3.17
C THR A 86 0.20 -9.09 -2.26
N GLY A 87 0.32 -9.38 -0.99
CA GLY A 87 0.84 -8.53 0.06
C GLY A 87 0.53 -9.10 1.43
N TYR A 88 0.60 -8.28 2.46
CA TYR A 88 0.25 -8.64 3.82
C TYR A 88 -0.70 -7.62 4.45
N LEU A 89 -1.49 -8.11 5.41
CA LEU A 89 -2.35 -7.27 6.26
C LEU A 89 -1.82 -7.34 7.70
N CYS A 90 -1.75 -6.20 8.38
CA CYS A 90 -1.36 -6.15 9.79
C CYS A 90 -2.14 -5.05 10.53
N ASP A 91 -2.11 -5.09 11.85
CA ASP A 91 -2.67 -4.01 12.67
C ASP A 91 -1.78 -2.77 12.56
N GLY A 92 -2.28 -1.71 11.94
CA GLY A 92 -1.57 -0.43 11.80
C GLY A 92 -1.35 0.31 13.13
N ASN A 93 -2.04 -0.07 14.20
CA ASN A 93 -1.81 0.45 15.55
C ASN A 93 -0.69 -0.29 16.29
N ASP A 94 -0.26 -1.44 15.80
CA ASP A 94 0.81 -2.24 16.40
C ASP A 94 2.11 -2.08 15.61
N LEU A 95 3.03 -1.26 16.15
CA LEU A 95 4.33 -1.01 15.52
C LEU A 95 5.18 -2.29 15.39
N ASN A 96 5.05 -3.23 16.31
CA ASN A 96 5.79 -4.51 16.23
C ASN A 96 5.23 -5.37 15.10
N ALA A 97 3.89 -5.47 14.99
CA ALA A 97 3.25 -6.18 13.88
C ALA A 97 3.63 -5.59 12.52
N LEU A 98 3.67 -4.25 12.41
CA LEU A 98 4.10 -3.57 11.20
C LEU A 98 5.57 -3.84 10.88
N TYR A 99 6.45 -3.78 11.88
CA TYR A 99 7.88 -4.06 11.74
C TYR A 99 8.12 -5.51 11.26
N GLU A 100 7.55 -6.49 11.96
CA GLU A 100 7.69 -7.92 11.61
C GLU A 100 7.13 -8.21 10.20
N THR A 101 6.00 -7.60 9.86
CA THR A 101 5.41 -7.74 8.52
C THR A 101 6.31 -7.14 7.45
N SER A 102 6.96 -6.00 7.74
CA SER A 102 7.91 -5.35 6.84
C SER A 102 9.17 -6.19 6.64
N LEU A 103 9.71 -6.79 7.70
CA LEU A 103 10.83 -7.74 7.57
C LEU A 103 10.43 -8.96 6.73
N LYS A 104 9.27 -9.53 6.99
CA LYS A 104 8.77 -10.71 6.29
C LYS A 104 8.61 -10.48 4.78
N ILE A 105 8.09 -9.33 4.36
CA ILE A 105 7.91 -9.05 2.94
C ILE A 105 9.23 -8.83 2.21
N LEU A 106 10.26 -8.34 2.92
CA LEU A 106 11.59 -8.09 2.39
C LEU A 106 12.50 -9.33 2.43
N ASP A 107 12.19 -10.33 3.29
CA ASP A 107 13.00 -11.52 3.46
C ASP A 107 13.02 -12.39 2.20
N ASN A 108 14.23 -12.87 1.83
CA ASN A 108 14.46 -13.76 0.69
C ASN A 108 13.78 -13.31 -0.61
N ASP A 109 13.75 -12.02 -0.87
CA ASP A 109 13.10 -11.43 -2.05
C ASP A 109 11.60 -11.78 -2.17
N CYS A 110 10.93 -12.07 -1.05
CA CYS A 110 9.51 -12.44 -1.01
C CYS A 110 8.62 -11.41 -1.75
N TYR A 111 8.95 -10.12 -1.64
CA TYR A 111 8.25 -9.06 -2.34
C TYR A 111 8.19 -9.25 -3.86
N LYS A 112 9.21 -9.84 -4.49
CA LYS A 112 9.22 -10.09 -5.94
C LYS A 112 8.12 -11.08 -6.35
N LYS A 113 8.00 -12.18 -5.60
CA LYS A 113 6.95 -13.19 -5.84
C LYS A 113 5.55 -12.62 -5.59
N LEU A 114 5.39 -11.92 -4.48
CA LEU A 114 4.13 -11.25 -4.15
C LEU A 114 3.76 -10.19 -5.19
N GLY A 115 4.75 -9.45 -5.71
CA GLY A 115 4.57 -8.45 -6.75
C GLY A 115 4.06 -9.02 -8.07
N VAL A 116 4.57 -10.19 -8.49
CA VAL A 116 4.05 -10.90 -9.68
C VAL A 116 2.58 -11.26 -9.48
N ASN A 117 2.21 -11.78 -8.31
CA ASN A 117 0.83 -12.10 -7.99
C ASN A 117 -0.06 -10.85 -7.91
N ALA A 118 0.46 -9.76 -7.35
CA ALA A 118 -0.25 -8.48 -7.25
C ALA A 118 -0.56 -7.92 -8.64
N LEU A 119 0.42 -7.95 -9.55
CA LEU A 119 0.23 -7.53 -10.94
C LEU A 119 -0.86 -8.36 -11.64
N GLU A 120 -0.87 -9.66 -11.45
CA GLU A 120 -1.92 -10.52 -12.04
C GLU A 120 -3.29 -10.18 -11.44
N PHE A 121 -3.38 -10.06 -10.13
CA PHE A 121 -4.61 -9.72 -9.41
C PHE A 121 -5.17 -8.36 -9.84
N SER A 122 -4.31 -7.36 -10.07
CA SER A 122 -4.74 -6.02 -10.48
C SER A 122 -5.52 -5.99 -11.80
N LYS A 123 -5.31 -6.98 -12.67
CA LYS A 123 -6.00 -7.08 -13.97
C LYS A 123 -7.50 -7.22 -13.82
N ASP A 124 -7.97 -7.84 -12.73
CA ASP A 124 -9.40 -8.02 -12.44
C ASP A 124 -10.14 -6.70 -12.14
N PHE A 125 -9.39 -5.64 -11.86
CA PHE A 125 -9.89 -4.30 -11.55
C PHE A 125 -9.83 -3.33 -12.73
N LYS A 126 -9.47 -3.80 -13.93
CA LYS A 126 -9.54 -2.98 -15.14
C LYS A 126 -10.99 -2.61 -15.44
N TRP A 127 -11.20 -1.37 -15.85
CA TRP A 127 -12.54 -0.84 -16.14
C TRP A 127 -13.33 -1.73 -17.11
N GLU A 128 -12.68 -2.29 -18.14
CA GLU A 128 -13.33 -3.18 -19.11
C GLU A 128 -13.88 -4.45 -18.45
N ILE A 129 -13.25 -4.93 -17.38
CA ILE A 129 -13.70 -6.11 -16.63
C ILE A 129 -14.79 -5.72 -15.65
N ILE A 130 -14.60 -4.63 -14.92
CA ILE A 130 -15.57 -4.12 -13.95
C ILE A 130 -16.90 -3.79 -14.63
N ILE A 131 -16.89 -3.05 -15.75
CA ILE A 131 -18.10 -2.72 -16.51
C ILE A 131 -18.86 -3.98 -16.93
N LYS A 132 -18.15 -5.03 -17.41
CA LYS A 132 -18.81 -6.29 -17.79
C LYS A 132 -19.49 -6.99 -16.61
N LYS A 133 -18.93 -6.87 -15.39
CA LYS A 133 -19.57 -7.39 -14.18
C LYS A 133 -20.86 -6.63 -13.87
N TYR A 134 -20.83 -5.29 -13.96
CA TYR A 134 -22.04 -4.46 -13.75
C TYR A 134 -23.14 -4.72 -14.77
N ILE A 135 -22.81 -4.81 -16.06
CA ILE A 135 -23.81 -5.08 -17.14
C ILE A 135 -24.54 -6.42 -16.93
N LYS A 136 -23.89 -7.40 -16.30
CA LYS A 136 -24.53 -8.70 -16.01
C LYS A 136 -25.52 -8.64 -14.83
N LEU A 137 -25.56 -7.57 -14.07
CA LEU A 137 -26.45 -7.38 -12.92
C LEU A 137 -27.74 -6.63 -13.29
N ILE A 138 -27.78 -6.06 -14.48
CA ILE A 138 -28.93 -5.34 -15.07
C ILE A 138 -29.67 -6.25 -16.05
#